data_85266d0639322e47b76a2878d4fb2f8b
#
_entry.id   85266d0639322e47b76a2878d4fb2f8b
#
_cell.length_a   1.000
_cell.length_b   1.000
_cell.length_c   1.000
_cell.angle_alpha   90.00
_cell.angle_beta   90.00
_cell.angle_gamma   90.00
#
_symmetry.space_group_name_H-M   'P 1'
#
loop_
_entity.id
_entity.type
_entity.pdbx_description
1 polymer ?
#
loop_
_entity_poly.entity_id
_entity_poly.type
_entity_poly.pdbx_seq_one_letter_code
_entity_poly.pdbx_strand_id
1 'polypeptide(L)'
;MMCYRSERDGEMIVTAEEFRRLALSFPEALEGTHMRHPDFRVRGGKIFATLAYPDKKWGRVKLTPEQQEEFVRAEPEVFEPVKGGWGRGGATSVRLESAKKKTVRPAMAAAWCNAAPKRLAREFEAPL
;
A
#
# COMPACT_ATOMS: atom_id res chain seq x y z
N MET A 1 23.28 16.13 -10.12
CA MET A 1 23.06 15.93 -8.69
C MET A 1 21.58 15.77 -8.36
N MET A 2 20.77 16.65 -8.84
CA MET A 2 19.33 16.59 -8.55
C MET A 2 18.66 15.37 -9.14
N CYS A 3 18.97 15.03 -10.37
CA CYS A 3 18.38 13.86 -11.01
C CYS A 3 18.73 12.58 -10.27
N TYR A 4 19.93 12.58 -9.77
CA TYR A 4 20.46 11.46 -9.03
C TYR A 4 19.66 11.22 -7.76
N ARG A 5 19.21 12.30 -7.16
CA ARG A 5 18.41 12.22 -5.94
C ARG A 5 17.06 11.55 -6.19
N SER A 6 16.46 11.80 -7.34
CA SER A 6 15.17 11.19 -7.69
C SER A 6 15.29 9.66 -7.75
N GLU A 7 16.35 9.18 -8.34
CA GLU A 7 16.56 7.75 -8.43
C GLU A 7 16.73 7.14 -7.05
N ARG A 8 17.44 7.85 -6.19
CA ARG A 8 17.66 7.40 -4.83
C ARG A 8 16.36 7.26 -4.06
N ASP A 9 15.43 8.19 -4.26
CA ASP A 9 14.17 8.14 -3.55
C ASP A 9 13.44 6.84 -3.83
N GLY A 10 13.47 6.36 -5.07
CA GLY A 10 12.83 5.11 -5.43
C GLY A 10 13.52 3.89 -4.84
N GLU A 11 14.81 4.01 -4.55
CA GLU A 11 15.60 2.92 -4.01
C GLU A 11 15.70 2.91 -2.50
N MET A 12 15.27 3.97 -1.84
CA MET A 12 15.35 4.06 -0.40
C MET A 12 14.27 3.23 0.29
N ILE A 13 14.64 2.71 1.45
CA ILE A 13 13.70 1.94 2.26
C ILE A 13 12.59 2.87 2.75
N VAL A 14 11.36 2.38 2.70
CA VAL A 14 10.19 3.15 3.04
C VAL A 14 10.04 3.22 4.56
N THR A 15 10.02 4.44 5.10
CA THR A 15 9.73 4.64 6.51
C THR A 15 8.21 4.66 6.70
N ALA A 16 7.77 4.61 7.95
CA ALA A 16 6.36 4.72 8.26
C ALA A 16 5.78 6.03 7.73
N GLU A 17 6.55 7.12 7.88
CA GLU A 17 6.09 8.42 7.39
C GLU A 17 5.98 8.44 5.87
N GLU A 18 6.91 7.80 5.19
CA GLU A 18 6.86 7.74 3.73
C GLU A 18 5.72 6.87 3.24
N PHE A 19 5.44 5.78 3.95
CA PHE A 19 4.28 4.94 3.65
C PHE A 19 3.00 5.78 3.75
N ARG A 20 2.91 6.57 4.80
CA ARG A 20 1.78 7.46 5.02
C ARG A 20 1.64 8.47 3.88
N ARG A 21 2.73 9.12 3.52
CA ARG A 21 2.71 10.10 2.43
C ARG A 21 2.33 9.46 1.11
N LEU A 22 2.83 8.27 0.86
CA LEU A 22 2.53 7.55 -0.36
C LEU A 22 1.03 7.24 -0.43
N ALA A 23 0.46 6.73 0.67
CA ALA A 23 -0.96 6.42 0.70
C ALA A 23 -1.80 7.68 0.45
N LEU A 24 -1.41 8.79 1.07
CA LEU A 24 -2.18 10.03 0.94
C LEU A 24 -1.98 10.72 -0.41
N SER A 25 -1.03 10.24 -1.21
CA SER A 25 -0.81 10.82 -2.54
C SER A 25 -1.82 10.33 -3.57
N PHE A 26 -2.58 9.29 -3.26
CA PHE A 26 -3.59 8.79 -4.18
C PHE A 26 -4.86 9.64 -4.12
N PRO A 27 -5.61 9.71 -5.23
CA PRO A 27 -6.81 10.57 -5.30
C PRO A 27 -7.82 10.25 -4.20
N GLU A 28 -8.36 11.27 -3.58
CA GLU A 28 -9.40 11.16 -2.56
C GLU A 28 -9.02 10.29 -1.37
N ALA A 29 -7.72 10.13 -1.14
CA ALA A 29 -7.25 9.36 0.01
C ALA A 29 -7.37 10.18 1.28
N LEU A 30 -7.86 9.53 2.34
CA LEU A 30 -8.07 10.14 3.64
C LEU A 30 -7.43 9.27 4.70
N GLU A 31 -6.90 9.90 5.73
CA GLU A 31 -6.35 9.17 6.85
C GLU A 31 -7.37 9.10 7.97
N GLY A 32 -7.51 7.92 8.57
CA GLY A 32 -8.34 7.73 9.74
C GLY A 32 -7.58 6.89 10.75
N THR A 33 -8.30 6.39 11.75
CA THR A 33 -7.69 5.56 12.77
C THR A 33 -8.60 4.36 13.02
N HIS A 34 -7.99 3.19 13.10
CA HIS A 34 -8.71 1.97 13.38
C HIS A 34 -7.91 1.20 14.42
N MET A 35 -8.53 0.94 15.58
CA MET A 35 -7.89 0.22 16.67
C MET A 35 -6.52 0.82 17.02
N ARG A 36 -6.47 2.16 17.06
CA ARG A 36 -5.27 2.93 17.40
C ARG A 36 -4.16 2.87 16.33
N HIS A 37 -4.48 2.38 15.15
CA HIS A 37 -3.52 2.36 14.05
C HIS A 37 -4.01 3.26 12.93
N PRO A 38 -3.12 4.02 12.31
CA PRO A 38 -3.53 4.83 11.16
C PRO A 38 -4.04 3.94 10.04
N ASP A 39 -5.15 4.36 9.43
CA ASP A 39 -5.61 3.69 8.23
C ASP A 39 -5.79 4.72 7.13
N PHE A 40 -5.82 4.24 5.91
CA PHE A 40 -5.96 5.09 4.74
C PHE A 40 -7.12 4.57 3.92
N ARG A 41 -8.05 5.45 3.61
CA ARG A 41 -9.28 5.09 2.94
C ARG A 41 -9.57 6.04 1.80
N VAL A 42 -10.39 5.58 0.88
CA VAL A 42 -10.81 6.40 -0.25
C VAL A 42 -12.16 7.02 0.10
N ARG A 43 -12.32 8.31 -0.15
CA ARG A 43 -13.59 8.98 0.08
C ARG A 43 -14.69 8.25 -0.67
N GLY A 44 -15.74 7.86 0.04
CA GLY A 44 -16.84 7.12 -0.56
C GLY A 44 -16.53 5.65 -0.82
N GLY A 45 -15.35 5.21 -0.43
CA GLY A 45 -14.92 3.82 -0.61
C GLY A 45 -14.50 3.19 0.70
N LYS A 46 -13.53 2.30 0.60
CA LYS A 46 -13.10 1.49 1.73
C LYS A 46 -11.66 1.79 2.13
N ILE A 47 -11.23 1.20 3.24
CA ILE A 47 -9.84 1.26 3.67
C ILE A 47 -9.00 0.44 2.69
N PHE A 48 -7.88 1.01 2.23
CA PHE A 48 -6.99 0.29 1.32
C PHE A 48 -5.64 -0.02 1.94
N ALA A 49 -5.27 0.66 3.01
CA ALA A 49 -3.97 0.42 3.66
C ALA A 49 -4.07 0.78 5.13
N THR A 50 -3.19 0.17 5.93
CA THR A 50 -3.05 0.51 7.34
C THR A 50 -1.56 0.57 7.65
N LEU A 51 -1.22 1.21 8.77
CA LEU A 51 0.16 1.42 9.13
C LEU A 51 0.38 1.03 10.58
N ALA A 52 1.62 0.60 10.87
CA ALA A 52 2.06 0.28 12.23
C ALA A 52 1.25 -0.85 12.88
N TYR A 53 0.95 -1.86 12.10
CA TYR A 53 0.25 -3.04 12.61
C TYR A 53 0.96 -4.29 12.11
N PRO A 54 1.43 -5.16 12.99
CA PRO A 54 1.32 -5.13 14.45
C PRO A 54 2.26 -4.15 15.14
N ASP A 55 3.28 -3.63 14.46
CA ASP A 55 4.16 -2.61 15.03
C ASP A 55 4.64 -1.66 13.93
N LYS A 56 5.49 -0.72 14.31
CA LYS A 56 5.92 0.35 13.42
C LYS A 56 6.74 -0.10 12.21
N LYS A 57 7.16 -1.34 12.19
CA LYS A 57 7.95 -1.86 11.07
C LYS A 57 7.09 -2.41 9.96
N TRP A 58 5.79 -2.42 10.13
CA TRP A 58 4.87 -3.04 9.20
C TRP A 58 3.84 -2.07 8.68
N GLY A 59 3.50 -2.23 7.40
CA GLY A 59 2.31 -1.66 6.82
C GLY A 59 1.46 -2.81 6.31
N ARG A 60 0.29 -2.46 5.78
CA ARG A 60 -0.64 -3.46 5.28
C ARG A 60 -1.40 -2.86 4.11
N VAL A 61 -1.61 -3.66 3.06
CA VAL A 61 -2.41 -3.23 1.90
C VAL A 61 -3.45 -4.29 1.62
N LYS A 62 -4.60 -3.85 1.12
CA LYS A 62 -5.72 -4.76 0.84
C LYS A 62 -5.76 -5.12 -0.64
N LEU A 63 -5.19 -6.26 -0.95
CA LEU A 63 -5.15 -6.77 -2.31
C LEU A 63 -6.23 -7.82 -2.50
N THR A 64 -6.45 -8.24 -3.73
CA THR A 64 -7.22 -9.45 -3.98
C THR A 64 -6.27 -10.62 -3.76
N PRO A 65 -6.82 -11.84 -3.56
CA PRO A 65 -5.93 -13.00 -3.40
C PRO A 65 -5.00 -13.20 -4.59
N GLU A 66 -5.46 -12.91 -5.78
CA GLU A 66 -4.64 -13.04 -6.99
C GLU A 66 -3.50 -12.02 -6.99
N GLN A 67 -3.81 -10.78 -6.65
CA GLN A 67 -2.79 -9.74 -6.56
C GLN A 67 -1.78 -10.06 -5.47
N GLN A 68 -2.28 -10.53 -4.33
CA GLN A 68 -1.41 -10.91 -3.22
C GLN A 68 -0.40 -11.95 -3.68
N GLU A 69 -0.86 -12.97 -4.37
CA GLU A 69 0.02 -14.03 -4.85
C GLU A 69 1.12 -13.46 -5.75
N GLU A 70 0.75 -12.58 -6.66
CA GLU A 70 1.72 -11.99 -7.57
C GLU A 70 2.77 -11.15 -6.86
N PHE A 71 2.33 -10.29 -5.94
CA PHE A 71 3.27 -9.42 -5.23
C PHE A 71 4.17 -10.21 -4.28
N VAL A 72 3.60 -11.20 -3.59
CA VAL A 72 4.40 -12.04 -2.70
C VAL A 72 5.44 -12.82 -3.49
N ARG A 73 5.05 -13.33 -4.65
CA ARG A 73 5.97 -14.09 -5.49
C ARG A 73 7.10 -13.21 -6.02
N ALA A 74 6.76 -11.99 -6.42
CA ALA A 74 7.76 -11.07 -6.98
C ALA A 74 8.71 -10.54 -5.93
N GLU A 75 8.20 -10.24 -4.73
CA GLU A 75 9.01 -9.63 -3.67
C GLU A 75 8.70 -10.27 -2.32
N PRO A 76 9.12 -11.53 -2.15
CA PRO A 76 8.80 -12.24 -0.90
C PRO A 76 9.44 -11.65 0.34
N GLU A 77 10.48 -10.84 0.17
CA GLU A 77 11.13 -10.18 1.31
C GLU A 77 10.32 -8.98 1.79
N VAL A 78 9.44 -8.47 0.96
CA VAL A 78 8.67 -7.27 1.25
C VAL A 78 7.24 -7.62 1.64
N PHE A 79 6.62 -8.53 0.90
CA PHE A 79 5.20 -8.84 1.07
C PHE A 79 5.00 -10.24 1.64
N GLU A 80 4.05 -10.33 2.59
CA GLU A 80 3.62 -11.63 3.08
C GLU A 80 2.14 -11.56 3.42
N PRO A 81 1.40 -12.66 3.22
CA PRO A 81 -0.01 -12.67 3.57
C PRO A 81 -0.19 -12.47 5.07
N VAL A 82 -1.21 -11.71 5.42
CA VAL A 82 -1.60 -11.59 6.83
C VAL A 82 -2.08 -12.96 7.30
N LYS A 83 -1.79 -13.31 8.53
CA LYS A 83 -2.20 -14.61 9.05
C LYS A 83 -3.70 -14.70 9.20
N GLY A 84 -4.23 -15.89 8.95
CA GLY A 84 -5.63 -16.19 9.16
C GLY A 84 -6.54 -15.75 8.02
N GLY A 85 -7.81 -15.56 8.33
CA GLY A 85 -8.82 -15.26 7.33
C GLY A 85 -8.60 -13.98 6.56
N TRP A 86 -8.04 -12.96 7.21
CA TRP A 86 -7.74 -11.69 6.55
C TRP A 86 -6.77 -11.90 5.40
N GLY A 87 -5.72 -12.72 5.65
CA GLY A 87 -4.73 -12.99 4.61
C GLY A 87 -5.31 -13.79 3.46
N ARG A 88 -6.18 -14.73 3.78
CA ARG A 88 -6.83 -15.54 2.73
C ARG A 88 -7.70 -14.66 1.84
N GLY A 89 -8.21 -13.56 2.38
CA GLY A 89 -8.98 -12.60 1.61
C GLY A 89 -8.15 -11.59 0.84
N GLY A 90 -6.83 -11.65 0.96
CA GLY A 90 -5.95 -10.78 0.21
C GLY A 90 -5.19 -9.76 1.03
N ALA A 91 -5.48 -9.61 2.32
CA ALA A 91 -4.75 -8.67 3.16
C ALA A 91 -3.28 -9.07 3.19
N THR A 92 -2.41 -8.12 2.90
CA THR A 92 -0.98 -8.38 2.70
C THR A 92 -0.14 -7.45 3.55
N SER A 93 0.77 -8.02 4.31
CA SER A 93 1.69 -7.25 5.14
C SER A 93 2.86 -6.76 4.30
N VAL A 94 3.32 -5.55 4.60
CA VAL A 94 4.45 -4.93 3.93
C VAL A 94 5.53 -4.72 4.97
N ARG A 95 6.67 -5.39 4.78
CA ARG A 95 7.80 -5.23 5.69
C ARG A 95 8.58 -3.98 5.30
N LEU A 96 8.37 -2.91 6.05
CA LEU A 96 8.92 -1.61 5.68
C LEU A 96 10.45 -1.60 5.64
N GLU A 97 11.09 -2.37 6.51
CA GLU A 97 12.55 -2.41 6.55
C GLU A 97 13.18 -2.94 5.28
N SER A 98 12.42 -3.73 4.51
CA SER A 98 12.90 -4.33 3.27
C SER A 98 12.27 -3.72 2.05
N ALA A 99 11.36 -2.76 2.24
CA ALA A 99 10.55 -2.24 1.14
C ALA A 99 11.15 -0.98 0.55
N LYS A 100 11.13 -0.91 -0.77
CA LYS A 100 11.52 0.31 -1.48
C LYS A 100 10.26 0.96 -2.02
N LYS A 101 10.30 2.28 -2.16
CA LYS A 101 9.14 3.03 -2.62
C LYS A 101 8.62 2.50 -3.95
N LYS A 102 9.52 2.18 -4.87
CA LYS A 102 9.13 1.68 -6.18
C LYS A 102 8.47 0.30 -6.12
N THR A 103 8.71 -0.44 -5.04
CA THR A 103 8.10 -1.75 -4.84
C THR A 103 6.73 -1.62 -4.18
N VAL A 104 6.62 -0.71 -3.23
CA VAL A 104 5.38 -0.52 -2.47
C VAL A 104 4.31 0.18 -3.29
N ARG A 105 4.71 1.16 -4.10
CA ARG A 105 3.75 1.97 -4.85
C ARG A 105 2.79 1.16 -5.73
N PRO A 106 3.26 0.20 -6.53
CA PRO A 106 2.33 -0.60 -7.35
C PRO A 106 1.34 -1.39 -6.51
N ALA A 107 1.79 -1.96 -5.40
CA ALA A 107 0.90 -2.71 -4.52
C ALA A 107 -0.14 -1.79 -3.88
N MET A 108 0.28 -0.62 -3.45
CA MET A 108 -0.63 0.33 -2.85
C MET A 108 -1.63 0.87 -3.88
N ALA A 109 -1.18 1.06 -5.13
CA ALA A 109 -2.06 1.49 -6.21
C ALA A 109 -3.12 0.44 -6.49
N ALA A 110 -2.74 -0.84 -6.49
CA ALA A 110 -3.70 -1.92 -6.67
C ALA A 110 -4.72 -1.93 -5.53
N ALA A 111 -4.24 -1.76 -4.30
CA ALA A 111 -5.12 -1.72 -3.14
C ALA A 111 -6.08 -0.55 -3.22
N TRP A 112 -5.58 0.62 -3.64
CA TRP A 112 -6.41 1.80 -3.82
C TRP A 112 -7.51 1.55 -4.84
N CYS A 113 -7.16 0.95 -5.98
CA CYS A 113 -8.15 0.64 -7.01
C CYS A 113 -9.22 -0.31 -6.51
N ASN A 114 -8.82 -1.29 -5.69
CA ASN A 114 -9.79 -2.22 -5.11
C ASN A 114 -10.77 -1.54 -4.18
N ALA A 115 -10.32 -0.50 -3.48
CA ALA A 115 -11.11 0.18 -2.46
C ALA A 115 -11.94 1.34 -3.01
N ALA A 116 -11.50 1.94 -4.10
CA ALA A 116 -12.13 3.13 -4.64
C ALA A 116 -13.46 2.83 -5.31
N PRO A 117 -14.39 3.79 -5.34
CA PRO A 117 -15.59 3.63 -6.15
C PRO A 117 -15.18 3.41 -7.59
N LYS A 118 -15.95 2.59 -8.30
CA LYS A 118 -15.60 2.19 -9.67
C LYS A 118 -15.33 3.37 -10.60
N ARG A 119 -16.10 4.43 -10.47
CA ARG A 119 -15.92 5.60 -11.32
C ARG A 119 -14.55 6.22 -11.08
N LEU A 120 -14.16 6.37 -9.83
CA LEU A 120 -12.89 6.99 -9.48
C LEU A 120 -11.72 6.12 -9.91
N ALA A 121 -11.82 4.81 -9.69
CA ALA A 121 -10.77 3.88 -10.10
C ALA A 121 -10.57 3.92 -11.61
N ARG A 122 -11.67 4.03 -12.34
CA ARG A 122 -11.62 4.09 -13.81
C ARG A 122 -10.91 5.35 -14.29
N GLU A 123 -11.17 6.47 -13.63
CA GLU A 123 -10.51 7.72 -13.97
C GLU A 123 -9.00 7.65 -13.71
N PHE A 124 -8.63 6.98 -12.64
CA PHE A 124 -7.22 6.83 -12.28
C PHE A 124 -6.47 6.02 -13.33
N GLU A 125 -7.11 5.01 -13.90
CA GLU A 125 -6.49 4.16 -14.91
C GLU A 125 -6.55 4.75 -16.31
N ALA A 126 -7.50 5.62 -16.55
CA ALA A 126 -7.73 6.17 -17.89
C ALA A 126 -6.49 6.82 -18.54
N PRO A 127 -5.66 7.55 -17.81
CA PRO A 127 -4.49 8.19 -18.41
C PRO A 127 -3.43 7.24 -18.93
N LEU A 128 -3.50 6.00 -18.55
CA LEU A 128 -2.52 5.01 -18.98
C LEU A 128 -2.75 4.61 -20.43
#